data_34e59ddcba4a00e05a10c95c0aea3db0
#
_entry.id   34e59ddcba4a00e05a10c95c0aea3db0
#
_cell.length_a   1.000
_cell.length_b   1.000
_cell.length_c   1.000
_cell.angle_alpha   90.00
_cell.angle_beta   90.00
_cell.angle_gamma   90.00
#
_symmetry.space_group_name_H-M   'P 1'
#
loop_
_entity.id
_entity.type
_entity.pdbx_description
1 polymer ?
#
loop_
_entity_poly.entity_id
_entity_poly.type
_entity_poly.pdbx_seq_one_letter_code
_entity_poly.pdbx_strand_id
1 'polypeptide(L)'
;IGGGALDENLMEKFSTPGQYVQMKVLQSDKPAFIAVANGPRMAKKTNSLEFLVKRPSEGYTDKETGEVLQSTAQKVCDLAADGASVLVSAPMGKGFRLPEDEIGDVLCFAAGSGISPVKSFLEEEGFTHNGETYVFYGTRDAAHTAFAEELKTTMGGRVKIVNAYSADGNGYAKDYFKRIIDSGELKLKDPKKTIAVLCGQKEMTEQTIEMLENAGVPRERILMNF
;
A
#
# COMPACT_ATOMS: atom_id res chain seq x y z
N ILE A 1 -16.19 -3.10 -7.45
CA ILE A 1 -16.96 -4.32 -7.09
C ILE A 1 -18.21 -3.81 -6.41
N GLY A 2 -19.38 -4.04 -7.03
CA GLY A 2 -20.68 -3.47 -6.64
C GLY A 2 -21.08 -3.81 -5.21
N GLY A 3 -21.68 -2.82 -4.54
CA GLY A 3 -21.98 -2.83 -3.12
C GLY A 3 -23.06 -3.84 -2.73
N GLY A 4 -22.64 -5.00 -2.26
CA GLY A 4 -23.37 -5.69 -1.23
C GLY A 4 -23.15 -4.90 0.08
N ALA A 5 -24.21 -4.72 0.88
CA ALA A 5 -24.08 -4.09 2.19
C ALA A 5 -22.99 -4.82 2.98
N LEU A 6 -21.90 -4.11 3.26
CA LEU A 6 -20.86 -4.63 4.15
C LEU A 6 -21.48 -4.75 5.54
N ASP A 7 -21.18 -5.85 6.23
CA ASP A 7 -21.53 -6.00 7.64
C ASP A 7 -21.02 -4.76 8.39
N GLU A 8 -21.89 -4.04 9.11
CA GLU A 8 -21.54 -2.85 9.90
C GLU A 8 -20.35 -3.12 10.83
N ASN A 9 -20.27 -4.35 11.36
CA ASN A 9 -19.12 -4.82 12.13
C ASN A 9 -17.79 -4.84 11.35
N LEU A 10 -17.82 -4.98 10.03
CA LEU A 10 -16.60 -5.00 9.23
C LEU A 10 -15.95 -3.61 9.20
N MET A 11 -16.76 -2.56 9.04
CA MET A 11 -16.30 -1.17 9.05
C MET A 11 -15.76 -0.73 10.39
N GLU A 12 -16.38 -1.17 11.49
CA GLU A 12 -15.91 -0.87 12.85
C GLU A 12 -14.56 -1.51 13.14
N LYS A 13 -14.33 -2.72 12.62
CA LYS A 13 -13.06 -3.45 12.79
C LYS A 13 -11.93 -2.89 11.93
N PHE A 14 -12.24 -2.21 10.83
CA PHE A 14 -11.24 -1.51 10.04
C PHE A 14 -10.91 -0.17 10.70
N SER A 15 -9.86 -0.16 11.50
CA SER A 15 -9.52 0.95 12.40
C SER A 15 -8.16 1.60 12.11
N THR A 16 -7.29 0.92 11.36
CA THR A 16 -5.91 1.38 11.14
C THR A 16 -5.53 1.25 9.67
N PRO A 17 -5.02 2.32 9.04
CA PRO A 17 -4.50 2.24 7.67
C PRO A 17 -3.46 1.14 7.53
N GLY A 18 -3.41 0.48 6.38
CA GLY A 18 -2.47 -0.61 6.13
C GLY A 18 -2.98 -1.99 6.54
N GLN A 19 -4.15 -2.10 7.16
CA GLN A 19 -4.79 -3.39 7.37
C GLN A 19 -5.20 -4.04 6.05
N TYR A 20 -5.34 -5.36 6.05
CA TYR A 20 -5.67 -6.18 4.89
C TYR A 20 -6.78 -7.18 5.23
N VAL A 21 -7.33 -7.81 4.21
CA VAL A 21 -8.35 -8.85 4.32
C VAL A 21 -7.92 -10.12 3.61
N GLN A 22 -8.51 -11.24 4.00
CA GLN A 22 -8.56 -12.44 3.17
C GLN A 22 -9.76 -12.33 2.25
N MET A 23 -9.54 -12.50 0.95
CA MET A 23 -10.59 -12.48 -0.07
C MET A 23 -10.68 -13.81 -0.79
N LYS A 24 -11.89 -14.29 -1.04
CA LYS A 24 -12.20 -15.51 -1.78
C LYS A 24 -13.36 -15.27 -2.73
N VAL A 25 -13.45 -16.06 -3.81
CA VAL A 25 -14.62 -16.11 -4.68
C VAL A 25 -15.53 -17.25 -4.23
N LEU A 26 -14.97 -18.44 -4.01
CA LEU A 26 -15.66 -19.60 -3.47
C LEU A 26 -15.11 -19.93 -2.08
N GLN A 27 -15.94 -20.55 -1.25
CA GLN A 27 -15.51 -20.97 0.10
C GLN A 27 -14.31 -21.92 0.08
N SER A 28 -14.19 -22.74 -0.94
CA SER A 28 -13.09 -23.68 -1.15
C SER A 28 -11.79 -23.05 -1.64
N ASP A 29 -11.83 -21.77 -2.08
CA ASP A 29 -10.63 -21.10 -2.60
C ASP A 29 -9.57 -20.89 -1.53
N LYS A 30 -8.29 -20.97 -1.91
CA LYS A 30 -7.19 -20.43 -1.10
C LYS A 30 -7.36 -18.90 -1.04
N PRO A 31 -7.33 -18.28 0.16
CA PRO A 31 -7.54 -16.84 0.26
C PRO A 31 -6.42 -16.05 -0.40
N ALA A 32 -6.79 -14.95 -1.06
CA ALA A 32 -5.85 -13.89 -1.42
C ALA A 32 -5.80 -12.86 -0.28
N PHE A 33 -4.61 -12.44 0.10
CA PHE A 33 -4.39 -11.37 1.09
C PHE A 33 -4.30 -10.05 0.35
N ILE A 34 -5.27 -9.16 0.57
CA ILE A 34 -5.40 -7.91 -0.17
C ILE A 34 -5.53 -6.76 0.82
N ALA A 35 -4.62 -5.78 0.70
CA ALA A 35 -4.65 -4.58 1.54
C ALA A 35 -5.82 -3.67 1.15
N VAL A 36 -6.45 -3.05 2.15
CA VAL A 36 -7.48 -2.04 1.93
C VAL A 36 -6.83 -0.76 1.42
N ALA A 37 -7.38 -0.18 0.36
CA ALA A 37 -6.80 0.96 -0.33
C ALA A 37 -7.33 2.32 0.15
N ASN A 38 -8.56 2.39 0.65
CA ASN A 38 -9.08 3.60 1.27
C ASN A 38 -8.82 3.65 2.78
N GLY A 39 -8.79 4.85 3.36
CA GLY A 39 -8.57 5.04 4.79
C GLY A 39 -9.79 4.59 5.62
N PRO A 40 -9.62 4.23 6.92
CA PRO A 40 -10.72 3.81 7.81
C PRO A 40 -11.87 4.81 7.89
N ARG A 41 -11.59 6.09 7.95
CA ARG A 41 -12.63 7.13 7.98
C ARG A 41 -13.38 7.23 6.65
N MET A 42 -12.65 7.16 5.53
CA MET A 42 -13.27 7.15 4.22
C MET A 42 -14.14 5.92 4.03
N ALA A 43 -13.66 4.75 4.45
CA ALA A 43 -14.42 3.50 4.40
C ALA A 43 -15.75 3.60 5.16
N LYS A 44 -15.75 4.18 6.36
CA LYS A 44 -16.98 4.43 7.15
C LYS A 44 -17.90 5.43 6.46
N LYS A 45 -17.35 6.54 5.94
CA LYS A 45 -18.12 7.59 5.26
C LYS A 45 -18.81 7.08 4.00
N THR A 46 -18.15 6.25 3.21
CA THR A 46 -18.67 5.70 1.95
C THR A 46 -19.37 4.36 2.10
N ASN A 47 -19.31 3.77 3.30
CA ASN A 47 -19.75 2.40 3.59
C ASN A 47 -19.19 1.39 2.58
N SER A 48 -17.90 1.53 2.24
CA SER A 48 -17.23 0.69 1.24
C SER A 48 -15.75 0.50 1.55
N LEU A 49 -15.22 -0.66 1.19
CA LEU A 49 -13.77 -0.93 1.16
C LEU A 49 -13.31 -0.90 -0.29
N GLU A 50 -12.20 -0.22 -0.54
CA GLU A 50 -11.55 -0.17 -1.84
C GLU A 50 -10.38 -1.14 -1.88
N PHE A 51 -10.22 -1.84 -2.99
CA PHE A 51 -9.13 -2.81 -3.18
C PHE A 51 -8.48 -2.63 -4.55
N LEU A 52 -7.14 -2.71 -4.57
CA LEU A 52 -6.37 -2.86 -5.79
C LEU A 52 -5.93 -4.31 -5.92
N VAL A 53 -6.46 -5.03 -6.89
CA VAL A 53 -6.11 -6.42 -7.14
C VAL A 53 -5.24 -6.51 -8.39
N LYS A 54 -3.98 -6.90 -8.20
CA LYS A 54 -3.10 -7.19 -9.34
C LYS A 54 -3.45 -8.57 -9.88
N ARG A 55 -3.80 -8.64 -11.18
CA ARG A 55 -4.03 -9.90 -11.87
C ARG A 55 -2.68 -10.62 -12.08
N PRO A 56 -2.45 -11.80 -11.50
CA PRO A 56 -1.28 -12.61 -11.84
C PRO A 56 -1.35 -13.10 -13.29
N SER A 57 -0.20 -13.17 -13.97
CA SER A 57 -0.11 -13.70 -15.34
C SER A 57 -0.36 -15.20 -15.40
N GLU A 58 0.01 -15.93 -14.33
CA GLU A 58 -0.08 -17.38 -14.25
C GLU A 58 -0.89 -17.79 -13.02
N GLY A 59 -1.51 -18.98 -13.10
CA GLY A 59 -2.12 -19.65 -11.96
C GLY A 59 -1.06 -20.19 -10.98
N TYR A 60 -1.52 -20.92 -9.99
CA TYR A 60 -0.62 -21.63 -9.09
C TYR A 60 -0.71 -23.14 -9.34
N THR A 61 0.41 -23.85 -9.17
CA THR A 61 0.42 -25.31 -9.23
C THR A 61 -0.05 -25.88 -7.90
N ASP A 62 -1.10 -26.67 -7.93
CA ASP A 62 -1.54 -27.43 -6.77
C ASP A 62 -0.51 -28.49 -6.41
N LYS A 63 -0.10 -28.55 -5.16
CA LYS A 63 0.98 -29.45 -4.71
C LYS A 63 0.55 -30.91 -4.61
N GLU A 64 -0.74 -31.17 -4.48
CA GLU A 64 -1.27 -32.53 -4.32
C GLU A 64 -1.61 -33.15 -5.69
N THR A 65 -2.21 -32.36 -6.58
CA THR A 65 -2.68 -32.82 -7.90
C THR A 65 -1.69 -32.54 -9.03
N GLY A 66 -0.77 -31.59 -8.85
CA GLY A 66 0.14 -31.12 -9.90
C GLY A 66 -0.53 -30.25 -10.96
N GLU A 67 -1.83 -29.96 -10.83
CA GLU A 67 -2.59 -29.16 -11.77
C GLU A 67 -2.32 -27.66 -11.59
N VAL A 68 -2.35 -26.91 -12.70
CA VAL A 68 -2.27 -25.45 -12.68
C VAL A 68 -3.70 -24.90 -12.48
N LEU A 69 -3.95 -24.34 -11.32
CA LEU A 69 -5.24 -23.77 -10.93
C LEU A 69 -5.20 -22.25 -10.99
N GLN A 70 -6.36 -21.66 -11.31
CA GLN A 70 -6.53 -20.22 -11.28
C GLN A 70 -6.45 -19.69 -9.84
N SER A 71 -5.63 -18.67 -9.60
CA SER A 71 -5.53 -18.04 -8.29
C SER A 71 -6.80 -17.24 -7.96
N THR A 72 -7.06 -17.04 -6.66
CA THR A 72 -8.18 -16.22 -6.21
C THR A 72 -8.10 -14.79 -6.74
N ALA A 73 -6.90 -14.23 -6.85
CA ALA A 73 -6.72 -12.89 -7.43
C ALA A 73 -7.13 -12.84 -8.92
N GLN A 74 -6.83 -13.88 -9.72
CA GLN A 74 -7.32 -13.99 -11.10
C GLN A 74 -8.85 -14.09 -11.13
N LYS A 75 -9.44 -14.97 -10.30
CA LYS A 75 -10.89 -15.12 -10.21
C LYS A 75 -11.58 -13.81 -9.84
N VAL A 76 -11.07 -13.09 -8.86
CA VAL A 76 -11.59 -11.76 -8.46
C VAL A 76 -11.55 -10.77 -9.62
N CYS A 77 -10.44 -10.73 -10.38
CA CYS A 77 -10.33 -9.87 -11.54
C CYS A 77 -11.33 -10.23 -12.65
N ASP A 78 -11.65 -11.52 -12.81
CA ASP A 78 -12.65 -11.96 -13.77
C ASP A 78 -14.07 -11.56 -13.37
N LEU A 79 -14.36 -11.56 -12.06
CA LEU A 79 -15.69 -11.18 -11.54
C LEU A 79 -15.92 -9.67 -11.48
N ALA A 80 -14.86 -8.85 -11.35
CA ALA A 80 -14.98 -7.41 -11.14
C ALA A 80 -15.75 -6.69 -12.26
N ALA A 81 -15.74 -7.23 -13.48
CA ALA A 81 -16.51 -6.71 -14.61
C ALA A 81 -18.04 -6.92 -14.49
N ASP A 82 -18.46 -7.94 -13.74
CA ASP A 82 -19.85 -8.40 -13.69
C ASP A 82 -20.60 -8.00 -12.42
N GLY A 83 -19.95 -7.30 -11.49
CA GLY A 83 -20.56 -6.89 -10.23
C GLY A 83 -20.88 -8.04 -9.27
N ALA A 84 -20.17 -9.16 -9.40
CA ALA A 84 -20.36 -10.33 -8.56
C ALA A 84 -19.87 -10.11 -7.13
N SER A 85 -20.40 -10.93 -6.21
CA SER A 85 -20.01 -10.89 -4.80
C SER A 85 -18.73 -11.68 -4.53
N VAL A 86 -17.95 -11.22 -3.56
CA VAL A 86 -16.78 -11.90 -3.03
C VAL A 86 -16.92 -12.09 -1.52
N LEU A 87 -16.26 -13.12 -0.99
CA LEU A 87 -16.18 -13.37 0.46
C LEU A 87 -14.97 -12.62 1.01
N VAL A 88 -15.18 -11.80 2.03
CA VAL A 88 -14.16 -10.98 2.66
C VAL A 88 -14.11 -11.26 4.15
N SER A 89 -12.90 -11.50 4.71
CA SER A 89 -12.72 -11.65 6.16
C SER A 89 -12.82 -10.29 6.87
N ALA A 90 -12.90 -10.32 8.20
CA ALA A 90 -12.61 -9.13 8.99
C ALA A 90 -11.20 -8.59 8.67
N PRO A 91 -10.96 -7.27 8.80
CA PRO A 91 -9.64 -6.67 8.64
C PRO A 91 -8.63 -7.28 9.61
N MET A 92 -7.42 -7.48 9.12
CA MET A 92 -6.33 -8.14 9.81
C MET A 92 -5.06 -7.29 9.74
N GLY A 93 -4.08 -7.63 10.56
CA GLY A 93 -2.81 -6.93 10.64
C GLY A 93 -2.84 -5.73 11.59
N LYS A 94 -1.65 -5.28 11.98
CA LYS A 94 -1.48 -4.14 12.91
C LYS A 94 -1.74 -2.79 12.24
N GLY A 95 -1.61 -2.75 10.90
CA GLY A 95 -1.59 -1.50 10.16
C GLY A 95 -0.39 -0.60 10.51
N PHE A 96 -0.42 0.63 10.05
CA PHE A 96 0.60 1.64 10.31
C PHE A 96 0.21 2.43 11.56
N ARG A 97 0.79 2.09 12.69
CA ARG A 97 0.59 2.80 13.94
C ARG A 97 1.54 3.98 14.00
N LEU A 98 0.98 5.18 14.02
CA LEU A 98 1.74 6.41 14.16
C LEU A 98 2.34 6.53 15.56
N PRO A 99 3.55 7.11 15.69
CA PRO A 99 4.07 7.54 16.98
C PRO A 99 3.16 8.64 17.58
N GLU A 100 3.14 8.74 18.90
CA GLU A 100 2.32 9.72 19.63
C GLU A 100 2.95 11.11 19.66
N ASP A 101 4.26 11.19 19.41
CA ASP A 101 5.03 12.43 19.39
C ASP A 101 5.00 13.12 18.01
N GLU A 102 5.62 14.28 17.93
CA GLU A 102 5.66 15.10 16.71
C GLU A 102 6.22 14.35 15.51
N ILE A 103 5.55 14.50 14.37
CA ILE A 103 5.96 13.96 13.08
C ILE A 103 6.50 15.09 12.21
N GLY A 104 7.72 14.91 11.72
CA GLY A 104 8.39 15.77 10.76
C GLY A 104 8.05 15.37 9.33
N ASP A 105 9.05 14.92 8.57
CA ASP A 105 8.84 14.47 7.20
C ASP A 105 8.22 13.06 7.14
N VAL A 106 7.52 12.77 6.04
CA VAL A 106 6.86 11.49 5.78
C VAL A 106 7.39 10.90 4.49
N LEU A 107 7.95 9.70 4.56
CA LEU A 107 8.51 8.99 3.43
C LEU A 107 7.72 7.68 3.20
N CYS A 108 7.01 7.58 2.09
CA CYS A 108 6.28 6.37 1.73
C CYS A 108 6.99 5.62 0.61
N PHE A 109 7.17 4.31 0.77
CA PHE A 109 7.76 3.44 -0.24
C PHE A 109 6.77 2.35 -0.61
N ALA A 110 6.39 2.33 -1.88
CA ALA A 110 5.43 1.38 -2.41
C ALA A 110 5.99 0.65 -3.63
N ALA A 111 5.67 -0.64 -3.78
CA ALA A 111 5.94 -1.38 -5.00
C ALA A 111 4.67 -2.08 -5.49
N GLY A 112 4.26 -1.80 -6.74
CA GLY A 112 3.06 -2.38 -7.35
C GLY A 112 1.80 -2.15 -6.50
N SER A 113 1.10 -3.23 -6.13
CA SER A 113 -0.11 -3.13 -5.28
C SER A 113 0.14 -2.69 -3.84
N GLY A 114 1.41 -2.60 -3.42
CA GLY A 114 1.80 -2.00 -2.13
C GLY A 114 1.45 -0.51 -2.01
N ILE A 115 1.00 0.12 -3.09
CA ILE A 115 0.45 1.48 -3.05
C ILE A 115 -0.89 1.54 -2.29
N SER A 116 -1.67 0.44 -2.23
CA SER A 116 -2.97 0.41 -1.55
C SER A 116 -2.89 0.81 -0.07
N PRO A 117 -2.08 0.13 0.77
CA PRO A 117 -1.96 0.53 2.17
C PRO A 117 -1.32 1.91 2.35
N VAL A 118 -0.46 2.36 1.43
CA VAL A 118 0.10 3.73 1.44
C VAL A 118 -1.00 4.75 1.13
N LYS A 119 -1.86 4.50 0.14
CA LYS A 119 -3.02 5.36 -0.14
C LYS A 119 -3.95 5.43 1.06
N SER A 120 -4.29 4.28 1.64
CA SER A 120 -5.09 4.20 2.88
C SER A 120 -4.52 5.06 4.00
N PHE A 121 -3.20 5.04 4.18
CA PHE A 121 -2.49 5.84 5.16
C PHE A 121 -2.57 7.34 4.87
N LEU A 122 -2.34 7.74 3.63
CA LEU A 122 -2.36 9.15 3.22
C LEU A 122 -3.78 9.77 3.25
N GLU A 123 -4.83 8.96 3.08
CA GLU A 123 -6.22 9.41 3.14
C GLU A 123 -6.77 9.55 4.56
N GLU A 124 -6.06 9.06 5.57
CA GLU A 124 -6.56 9.15 6.95
C GLU A 124 -6.53 10.60 7.42
N GLU A 125 -7.70 11.19 7.60
CA GLU A 125 -7.85 12.54 8.11
C GLU A 125 -7.38 12.62 9.57
N GLY A 126 -6.73 13.73 9.90
CA GLY A 126 -6.15 13.94 11.24
C GLY A 126 -4.68 13.57 11.33
N PHE A 127 -4.12 13.00 10.27
CA PHE A 127 -2.68 12.91 10.13
C PHE A 127 -2.11 14.31 9.88
N THR A 128 -1.53 14.88 10.90
CA THR A 128 -0.87 16.20 10.83
C THR A 128 0.63 16.04 11.01
N HIS A 129 1.39 16.69 10.17
CA HIS A 129 2.84 16.74 10.27
C HIS A 129 3.37 18.10 9.77
N ASN A 130 4.56 18.46 10.22
CA ASN A 130 5.16 19.77 9.95
C ASN A 130 6.18 19.76 8.79
N GLY A 131 6.40 18.59 8.19
CA GLY A 131 7.36 18.36 7.13
C GLY A 131 6.74 18.18 5.75
N GLU A 132 7.52 17.59 4.87
CA GLU A 132 7.11 17.23 3.51
C GLU A 132 6.72 15.75 3.45
N THR A 133 5.86 15.42 2.50
CA THR A 133 5.49 14.02 2.21
C THR A 133 6.01 13.63 0.83
N TYR A 134 6.75 12.52 0.79
CA TYR A 134 7.23 11.90 -0.44
C TYR A 134 6.66 10.49 -0.58
N VAL A 135 6.24 10.14 -1.79
CA VAL A 135 5.85 8.79 -2.15
C VAL A 135 6.77 8.27 -3.25
N PHE A 136 7.64 7.35 -2.91
CA PHE A 136 8.50 6.62 -3.84
C PHE A 136 7.74 5.40 -4.34
N TYR A 137 7.23 5.47 -5.56
CA TYR A 137 6.36 4.43 -6.10
C TYR A 137 7.03 3.66 -7.24
N GLY A 138 7.38 2.41 -6.95
CA GLY A 138 7.98 1.48 -7.90
C GLY A 138 6.91 0.70 -8.67
N THR A 139 6.92 0.83 -10.00
CA THR A 139 6.08 0.05 -10.92
C THR A 139 6.88 -0.40 -12.13
N ARG A 140 6.28 -1.22 -12.99
CA ARG A 140 6.93 -1.61 -14.24
C ARG A 140 7.10 -0.42 -15.19
N ASP A 141 6.02 0.32 -15.39
CA ASP A 141 5.92 1.49 -16.26
C ASP A 141 4.72 2.35 -15.87
N ALA A 142 4.47 3.44 -16.57
CA ALA A 142 3.37 4.36 -16.31
C ALA A 142 1.97 3.69 -16.43
N ALA A 143 1.79 2.74 -17.35
CA ALA A 143 0.51 2.05 -17.52
C ALA A 143 0.17 1.13 -16.34
N HIS A 144 1.18 0.72 -15.56
CA HIS A 144 1.02 -0.09 -14.35
C HIS A 144 0.99 0.74 -13.06
N THR A 145 0.88 2.07 -13.16
CA THR A 145 0.86 2.98 -12.02
C THR A 145 -0.59 3.25 -11.58
N ALA A 146 -1.04 2.50 -10.58
CA ALA A 146 -2.38 2.67 -10.02
C ALA A 146 -2.47 3.93 -9.15
N PHE A 147 -3.66 4.54 -9.05
CA PHE A 147 -3.97 5.70 -8.22
C PHE A 147 -3.13 6.97 -8.49
N ALA A 148 -2.39 7.04 -9.61
CA ALA A 148 -1.46 8.14 -9.86
C ALA A 148 -2.14 9.52 -9.87
N GLU A 149 -3.26 9.66 -10.57
CA GLU A 149 -4.01 10.92 -10.63
C GLU A 149 -4.79 11.18 -9.34
N GLU A 150 -5.33 10.15 -8.72
CA GLU A 150 -6.05 10.25 -7.46
C GLU A 150 -5.12 10.74 -6.34
N LEU A 151 -3.93 10.17 -6.21
CA LEU A 151 -2.95 10.60 -5.22
C LEU A 151 -2.51 12.05 -5.42
N LYS A 152 -2.40 12.52 -6.67
CA LYS A 152 -2.08 13.93 -6.94
C LYS A 152 -3.21 14.88 -6.55
N THR A 153 -4.46 14.50 -6.83
CA THR A 153 -5.64 15.35 -6.61
C THR A 153 -6.10 15.34 -5.16
N THR A 154 -6.23 14.16 -4.55
CA THR A 154 -6.74 13.99 -3.19
C THR A 154 -5.82 14.63 -2.14
N MET A 155 -4.52 14.61 -2.37
CA MET A 155 -3.52 15.16 -1.46
C MET A 155 -3.24 16.66 -1.66
N GLY A 156 -3.98 17.33 -2.57
CA GLY A 156 -3.94 18.79 -2.73
C GLY A 156 -2.54 19.38 -2.94
N GLY A 157 -1.65 18.67 -3.64
CA GLY A 157 -0.28 19.10 -3.91
C GLY A 157 0.69 18.99 -2.72
N ARG A 158 0.25 18.50 -1.58
CA ARG A 158 1.09 18.31 -0.39
C ARG A 158 2.00 17.09 -0.46
N VAL A 159 1.75 16.18 -1.40
CA VAL A 159 2.49 14.94 -1.60
C VAL A 159 3.32 15.01 -2.87
N LYS A 160 4.62 14.80 -2.76
CA LYS A 160 5.54 14.69 -3.88
C LYS A 160 5.67 13.21 -4.28
N ILE A 161 5.20 12.86 -5.49
CA ILE A 161 5.26 11.49 -5.99
C ILE A 161 6.47 11.33 -6.89
N VAL A 162 7.34 10.38 -6.54
CA VAL A 162 8.52 9.98 -7.30
C VAL A 162 8.27 8.59 -7.88
N ASN A 163 7.93 8.54 -9.17
CA ASN A 163 7.71 7.28 -9.86
C ASN A 163 9.06 6.66 -10.29
N ALA A 164 9.25 5.38 -9.97
CA ALA A 164 10.40 4.58 -10.37
C ALA A 164 9.93 3.44 -11.29
N TYR A 165 10.21 3.57 -12.57
CA TYR A 165 9.81 2.58 -13.57
C TYR A 165 10.93 1.58 -13.84
N SER A 166 10.70 0.31 -13.50
CA SER A 166 11.71 -0.73 -13.70
C SER A 166 11.99 -1.03 -15.17
N ALA A 167 11.04 -0.77 -16.06
CA ALA A 167 11.24 -0.91 -17.52
C ALA A 167 12.24 0.11 -18.10
N ASP A 168 12.44 1.25 -17.44
CA ASP A 168 13.37 2.28 -17.89
C ASP A 168 14.83 1.96 -17.54
N GLY A 169 15.09 0.92 -16.77
CA GLY A 169 16.44 0.53 -16.33
C GLY A 169 17.09 1.50 -15.33
N ASN A 170 16.37 2.50 -14.84
CA ASN A 170 16.87 3.57 -13.97
C ASN A 170 16.85 3.23 -12.47
N GLY A 171 16.55 1.98 -12.12
CA GLY A 171 16.49 1.49 -10.75
C GLY A 171 15.09 1.45 -10.16
N TYR A 172 15.02 1.13 -8.88
CA TYR A 172 13.79 0.96 -8.10
C TYR A 172 13.52 2.17 -7.21
N ALA A 173 12.40 2.20 -6.53
CA ALA A 173 11.98 3.29 -5.63
C ALA A 173 13.10 3.70 -4.63
N LYS A 174 13.79 2.72 -4.04
CA LYS A 174 14.92 2.95 -3.12
C LYS A 174 16.12 3.65 -3.78
N ASP A 175 16.38 3.36 -5.06
CA ASP A 175 17.52 3.95 -5.79
C ASP A 175 17.24 5.42 -6.12
N TYR A 176 15.98 5.77 -6.36
CA TYR A 176 15.53 7.15 -6.51
C TYR A 176 15.65 7.91 -5.18
N PHE A 177 15.22 7.31 -4.07
CA PHE A 177 15.42 7.89 -2.74
C PHE A 177 16.89 8.16 -2.46
N LYS A 178 17.76 7.17 -2.70
CA LYS A 178 19.21 7.34 -2.52
C LYS A 178 19.74 8.51 -3.34
N ARG A 179 19.39 8.61 -4.61
CA ARG A 179 19.84 9.70 -5.48
C ARG A 179 19.46 11.08 -4.97
N ILE A 180 18.20 11.27 -4.56
CA ILE A 180 17.72 12.59 -4.14
C ILE A 180 18.22 12.97 -2.73
N ILE A 181 18.55 12.01 -1.87
CA ILE A 181 19.24 12.25 -0.62
C ILE A 181 20.70 12.63 -0.90
N ASP A 182 21.42 11.85 -1.69
CA ASP A 182 22.84 12.06 -1.99
C ASP A 182 23.07 13.37 -2.77
N SER A 183 22.14 13.77 -3.64
CA SER A 183 22.19 15.05 -4.36
C SER A 183 21.83 16.27 -3.50
N GLY A 184 21.25 16.06 -2.32
CA GLY A 184 20.73 17.12 -1.46
C GLY A 184 19.42 17.75 -1.92
N GLU A 185 18.75 17.16 -2.94
CA GLU A 185 17.42 17.57 -3.40
C GLU A 185 16.37 17.31 -2.33
N LEU A 186 16.46 16.18 -1.63
CA LEU A 186 15.72 15.89 -0.42
C LEU A 186 16.64 16.02 0.79
N LYS A 187 16.31 16.96 1.67
CA LYS A 187 16.97 17.11 2.95
C LYS A 187 15.94 16.95 4.06
N LEU A 188 16.06 15.89 4.84
CA LEU A 188 15.20 15.66 6.00
C LEU A 188 15.40 16.78 7.01
N LYS A 189 14.32 17.43 7.43
CA LYS A 189 14.39 18.53 8.42
C LYS A 189 14.87 18.04 9.76
N ASP A 190 14.32 16.93 10.21
CA ASP A 190 14.72 16.20 11.42
C ASP A 190 14.53 14.71 11.21
N PRO A 191 15.61 13.97 10.92
CA PRO A 191 15.52 12.52 10.73
C PRO A 191 14.90 11.78 11.91
N LYS A 192 15.09 12.28 13.15
CA LYS A 192 14.53 11.66 14.36
C LYS A 192 13.02 11.80 14.47
N LYS A 193 12.44 12.79 13.80
CA LYS A 193 10.99 13.00 13.71
C LYS A 193 10.39 12.50 12.40
N THR A 194 11.23 12.09 11.46
CA THR A 194 10.78 11.50 10.18
C THR A 194 10.14 10.14 10.41
N ILE A 195 9.03 9.88 9.76
CA ILE A 195 8.44 8.54 9.67
C ILE A 195 8.58 7.99 8.26
N ALA A 196 8.74 6.68 8.15
CA ALA A 196 8.72 5.98 6.89
C ALA A 196 7.63 4.89 6.89
N VAL A 197 6.90 4.78 5.79
CA VAL A 197 5.83 3.78 5.59
C VAL A 197 6.24 2.91 4.41
N LEU A 198 6.46 1.61 4.66
CA LEU A 198 6.99 0.69 3.67
C LEU A 198 5.97 -0.40 3.36
N CYS A 199 5.67 -0.58 2.07
CA CYS A 199 4.88 -1.70 1.59
C CYS A 199 5.35 -2.18 0.21
N GLY A 200 5.92 -3.37 0.17
CA GLY A 200 6.46 -3.96 -1.05
C GLY A 200 7.10 -5.31 -0.80
N GLN A 201 7.94 -5.73 -1.73
CA GLN A 201 8.68 -6.99 -1.63
C GLN A 201 9.71 -6.92 -0.48
N LYS A 202 9.95 -8.07 0.16
CA LYS A 202 10.84 -8.19 1.31
C LYS A 202 12.22 -7.57 1.07
N GLU A 203 12.85 -7.91 -0.04
CA GLU A 203 14.18 -7.40 -0.39
C GLU A 203 14.22 -5.87 -0.52
N MET A 204 13.20 -5.27 -1.19
CA MET A 204 13.08 -3.82 -1.28
C MET A 204 12.93 -3.21 0.12
N THR A 205 12.11 -3.81 0.96
CA THR A 205 11.83 -3.31 2.32
C THR A 205 13.10 -3.33 3.18
N GLU A 206 13.84 -4.45 3.19
CA GLU A 206 15.08 -4.60 3.98
C GLU A 206 16.14 -3.57 3.56
N GLN A 207 16.37 -3.40 2.26
CA GLN A 207 17.33 -2.42 1.75
C GLN A 207 16.90 -0.98 2.02
N THR A 208 15.61 -0.69 1.96
CA THR A 208 15.08 0.64 2.26
C THR A 208 15.22 0.97 3.74
N ILE A 209 15.01 0.00 4.64
CA ILE A 209 15.22 0.15 6.07
C ILE A 209 16.67 0.56 6.35
N GLU A 210 17.64 -0.16 5.81
CA GLU A 210 19.05 0.15 5.99
C GLU A 210 19.39 1.56 5.52
N MET A 211 18.86 1.98 4.37
CA MET A 211 19.08 3.35 3.86
C MET A 211 18.48 4.43 4.78
N LEU A 212 17.29 4.18 5.32
CA LEU A 212 16.61 5.11 6.23
C LEU A 212 17.35 5.23 7.57
N GLU A 213 17.80 4.12 8.14
CA GLU A 213 18.59 4.11 9.36
C GLU A 213 19.93 4.85 9.16
N ASN A 214 20.59 4.64 8.03
CA ASN A 214 21.80 5.38 7.65
C ASN A 214 21.55 6.89 7.45
N ALA A 215 20.34 7.28 7.03
CA ALA A 215 19.91 8.68 6.96
C ALA A 215 19.49 9.24 8.33
N GLY A 216 19.55 8.45 9.40
CA GLY A 216 19.26 8.85 10.77
C GLY A 216 17.80 8.68 11.21
N VAL A 217 16.96 8.01 10.41
CA VAL A 217 15.56 7.70 10.78
C VAL A 217 15.57 6.53 11.78
N PRO A 218 14.98 6.68 12.98
CA PRO A 218 14.95 5.61 13.98
C PRO A 218 14.13 4.41 13.50
N ARG A 219 14.56 3.20 13.87
CA ARG A 219 13.89 1.95 13.45
C ARG A 219 12.42 1.88 13.84
N GLU A 220 12.06 2.38 15.00
CA GLU A 220 10.68 2.45 15.53
C GLU A 220 9.78 3.40 14.75
N ARG A 221 10.36 4.29 13.94
CA ARG A 221 9.64 5.20 13.04
C ARG A 221 9.52 4.68 11.60
N ILE A 222 10.02 3.47 11.35
CA ILE A 222 9.87 2.78 10.07
C ILE A 222 8.72 1.78 10.19
N LEU A 223 7.57 2.15 9.62
CA LEU A 223 6.30 1.45 9.78
C LEU A 223 6.08 0.44 8.65
N MET A 224 5.65 -0.74 9.02
CA MET A 224 5.26 -1.80 8.10
C MET A 224 3.91 -2.37 8.54
N ASN A 225 3.15 -2.90 7.60
CA ASN A 225 1.77 -3.36 7.84
C ASN A 225 1.64 -4.85 8.22
N PHE A 226 2.74 -5.54 8.48
CA PHE A 226 2.80 -6.98 8.84
C PHE A 226 3.75 -7.24 10.02
#